data_f455e2ff5e9040694c78440fdc4867e8
#
_entry.id   f455e2ff5e9040694c78440fdc4867e8
#
_cell.length_a   1.000
_cell.length_b   1.000
_cell.length_c   1.000
_cell.angle_alpha   90.00
_cell.angle_beta   90.00
_cell.angle_gamma   90.00
#
_symmetry.space_group_name_H-M   'P 1'
#
loop_
_entity.id
_entity.type
_entity.pdbx_description
1 polymer ?
#
loop_
_entity_poly.entity_id
_entity_poly.type
_entity_poly.pdbx_seq_one_letter_code
_entity_poly.pdbx_strand_id
1 'polypeptide(L)'
;MGREVCRTLLERPGLDLVAAVDPGYAGRTVADLLGTSAPPSESVMVTADVTALSGVDVDVVVDFTHLEISRATLAHCASAGIHAVVGTTGFTEDDLDDVAELFVPGSVNGANCIIAANFAIGAVLMMRFAAMAAPWFDSAEIIELHHEAKRDAPSGTSLRTAEGMAEARAHAGRDAFPPDATSTVVLEGARGGAGPGGIRMHSVRLPGLVAHQEVLFGAPGQGLTIRHDSYNRGSFMDGVVLAVEAVPSRPGVTLGIEPLLGI
;
A
#
# COMPACT_ATOMS: atom_id res chain seq x y z
N MET A 1 8.21 -5.54 7.03
CA MET A 1 8.36 -4.25 6.30
C MET A 1 9.50 -3.43 6.89
N GLY A 2 9.55 -3.12 8.18
CA GLY A 2 10.55 -2.22 8.78
C GLY A 2 12.00 -2.48 8.38
N ARG A 3 12.45 -3.74 8.37
CA ARG A 3 13.82 -4.09 7.93
C ARG A 3 14.09 -3.70 6.45
N GLU A 4 13.10 -3.85 5.58
CA GLU A 4 13.24 -3.49 4.16
C GLU A 4 13.31 -1.97 4.00
N VAL A 5 12.47 -1.23 4.73
CA VAL A 5 12.55 0.24 4.81
C VAL A 5 13.93 0.68 5.28
N CYS A 6 14.42 0.15 6.41
CA CYS A 6 15.76 0.51 6.92
C CYS A 6 16.87 0.24 5.89
N ARG A 7 16.84 -0.92 5.20
CA ARG A 7 17.82 -1.26 4.15
C ARG A 7 17.77 -0.23 3.02
N THR A 8 16.57 0.07 2.54
CA THR A 8 16.36 1.01 1.44
C THR A 8 16.83 2.41 1.79
N LEU A 9 16.52 2.91 2.99
CA LEU A 9 16.97 4.23 3.43
C LEU A 9 18.49 4.32 3.57
N LEU A 10 19.15 3.26 4.06
CA LEU A 10 20.62 3.20 4.15
C LEU A 10 21.32 3.18 2.78
N GLU A 11 20.65 2.68 1.74
CA GLU A 11 21.18 2.59 0.38
C GLU A 11 20.78 3.79 -0.50
N ARG A 12 19.80 4.59 -0.08
CA ARG A 12 19.25 5.70 -0.87
C ARG A 12 20.04 7.02 -0.62
N PRO A 13 20.74 7.56 -1.62
CA PRO A 13 21.40 8.86 -1.48
C PRO A 13 20.39 9.98 -1.13
N GLY A 14 20.75 10.82 -0.16
CA GLY A 14 19.93 11.95 0.27
C GLY A 14 18.88 11.61 1.34
N LEU A 15 18.83 10.38 1.81
CA LEU A 15 18.03 9.95 2.97
C LEU A 15 18.96 9.36 4.03
N ASP A 16 18.80 9.79 5.27
CA ASP A 16 19.56 9.31 6.42
C ASP A 16 18.63 8.57 7.39
N LEU A 17 18.94 7.33 7.73
CA LEU A 17 18.24 6.59 8.76
C LEU A 17 18.79 7.02 10.13
N VAL A 18 18.06 7.87 10.85
CA VAL A 18 18.49 8.46 12.14
C VAL A 18 17.89 7.78 13.36
N ALA A 19 16.78 7.06 13.21
CA ALA A 19 16.11 6.35 14.29
C ALA A 19 15.39 5.10 13.79
N ALA A 20 15.21 4.12 14.70
CA ALA A 20 14.37 2.93 14.47
C ALA A 20 13.63 2.57 15.76
N VAL A 21 12.34 2.28 15.63
CA VAL A 21 11.48 1.95 16.78
C VAL A 21 10.82 0.59 16.55
N ASP A 22 11.09 -0.35 17.45
CA ASP A 22 10.43 -1.67 17.48
C ASP A 22 10.61 -2.30 18.86
N PRO A 23 9.54 -2.44 19.67
CA PRO A 23 9.64 -3.02 21.01
C PRO A 23 10.27 -4.42 21.04
N GLY A 24 10.04 -5.22 20.00
CA GLY A 24 10.57 -6.60 19.91
C GLY A 24 12.05 -6.69 19.61
N TYR A 25 12.68 -5.59 19.18
CA TYR A 25 14.09 -5.53 18.82
C TYR A 25 14.87 -4.43 19.56
N ALA A 26 14.25 -3.80 20.55
CA ALA A 26 14.88 -2.74 21.35
C ALA A 26 16.23 -3.20 21.94
N GLY A 27 17.23 -2.32 21.88
CA GLY A 27 18.60 -2.59 22.33
C GLY A 27 19.49 -3.32 21.32
N ARG A 28 18.98 -3.66 20.14
CA ARG A 28 19.78 -4.18 19.02
C ARG A 28 20.08 -3.04 18.04
N THR A 29 21.12 -3.19 17.23
CA THR A 29 21.42 -2.25 16.15
C THR A 29 20.67 -2.63 14.87
N VAL A 30 20.37 -1.63 14.03
CA VAL A 30 19.82 -1.89 12.69
C VAL A 30 20.79 -2.74 11.87
N ALA A 31 22.10 -2.52 11.97
CA ALA A 31 23.12 -3.31 11.30
C ALA A 31 23.02 -4.81 11.66
N ASP A 32 22.88 -5.14 12.97
CA ASP A 32 22.70 -6.52 13.42
C ASP A 32 21.44 -7.16 12.84
N LEU A 33 20.35 -6.38 12.74
CA LEU A 33 19.07 -6.87 12.22
C LEU A 33 19.08 -7.09 10.71
N LEU A 34 19.92 -6.34 9.99
CA LEU A 34 20.08 -6.44 8.55
C LEU A 34 21.19 -7.43 8.15
N GLY A 35 22.04 -7.84 9.10
CA GLY A 35 23.21 -8.68 8.83
C GLY A 35 24.31 -7.92 8.07
N THR A 36 24.44 -6.62 8.28
CA THR A 36 25.47 -5.78 7.66
C THR A 36 26.66 -5.57 8.61
N SER A 37 27.82 -5.22 8.04
CA SER A 37 29.09 -5.09 8.81
C SER A 37 29.38 -3.67 9.32
N ALA A 38 28.37 -2.81 9.46
CA ALA A 38 28.58 -1.46 9.99
C ALA A 38 29.06 -1.52 11.45
N PRO A 39 30.05 -0.70 11.85
CA PRO A 39 30.46 -0.58 13.24
C PRO A 39 29.27 -0.18 14.13
N PRO A 40 29.16 -0.68 15.37
CA PRO A 40 28.05 -0.31 16.29
C PRO A 40 27.93 1.21 16.51
N SER A 41 29.06 1.96 16.42
CA SER A 41 29.08 3.42 16.55
C SER A 41 28.49 4.18 15.34
N GLU A 42 28.33 3.50 14.23
CA GLU A 42 27.77 4.05 12.97
C GLU A 42 26.38 3.47 12.67
N SER A 43 25.85 2.63 13.56
CA SER A 43 24.56 1.97 13.36
C SER A 43 23.50 2.52 14.31
N VAL A 44 22.31 2.76 13.78
CA VAL A 44 21.16 3.20 14.55
C VAL A 44 20.74 2.12 15.55
N MET A 45 20.59 2.52 16.83
CA MET A 45 20.05 1.65 17.88
C MET A 45 18.52 1.62 17.79
N VAL A 46 17.94 0.44 17.83
CA VAL A 46 16.49 0.27 17.89
C VAL A 46 15.97 0.59 19.28
N THR A 47 15.00 1.47 19.39
CA THR A 47 14.32 1.85 20.63
C THR A 47 12.97 1.15 20.77
N ALA A 48 12.41 1.11 21.99
CA ALA A 48 11.16 0.45 22.24
C ALA A 48 9.93 1.33 21.96
N ASP A 49 10.09 2.64 22.00
CA ASP A 49 8.99 3.59 22.05
C ASP A 49 9.24 4.80 21.15
N VAL A 50 8.18 5.32 20.53
CA VAL A 50 8.22 6.46 19.63
C VAL A 50 8.65 7.76 20.34
N THR A 51 8.46 7.87 21.65
CA THR A 51 8.88 9.04 22.43
C THR A 51 10.40 9.24 22.45
N ALA A 52 11.18 8.18 22.17
CA ALA A 52 12.63 8.27 21.99
C ALA A 52 13.04 9.17 20.80
N LEU A 53 12.14 9.43 19.86
CA LEU A 53 12.36 10.32 18.71
C LEU A 53 12.50 11.79 19.16
N SER A 54 11.97 12.18 20.33
CA SER A 54 12.03 13.55 20.84
C SER A 54 13.47 14.07 21.08
N GLY A 55 14.46 13.19 21.09
CA GLY A 55 15.90 13.55 21.24
C GLY A 55 16.69 13.46 19.93
N VAL A 56 16.04 13.20 18.81
CA VAL A 56 16.66 13.01 17.50
C VAL A 56 16.05 13.98 16.50
N ASP A 57 16.85 14.50 15.61
CA ASP A 57 16.40 15.36 14.50
C ASP A 57 15.80 14.46 13.42
N VAL A 58 14.46 14.35 13.41
CA VAL A 58 13.69 13.47 12.54
C VAL A 58 12.74 14.29 11.68
N ASP A 59 12.90 14.25 10.37
CA ASP A 59 11.99 14.91 9.42
C ASP A 59 10.75 14.07 9.15
N VAL A 60 10.92 12.76 8.93
CA VAL A 60 9.84 11.85 8.49
C VAL A 60 9.89 10.53 9.26
N VAL A 61 8.75 10.08 9.75
CA VAL A 61 8.55 8.72 10.28
C VAL A 61 7.86 7.85 9.23
N VAL A 62 8.40 6.66 8.98
CA VAL A 62 7.78 5.63 8.13
C VAL A 62 7.19 4.53 9.01
N ASP A 63 5.88 4.38 9.00
CA ASP A 63 5.14 3.44 9.87
C ASP A 63 4.53 2.26 9.10
N PHE A 64 4.96 1.04 9.45
CA PHE A 64 4.38 -0.23 9.00
C PHE A 64 4.09 -1.13 10.22
N THR A 65 3.38 -0.61 11.20
CA THR A 65 3.06 -1.31 12.46
C THR A 65 1.63 -1.89 12.46
N HIS A 66 0.91 -1.71 13.52
CA HIS A 66 -0.49 -2.09 13.70
C HIS A 66 -1.31 -0.83 14.02
N LEU A 67 -2.61 -0.86 13.73
CA LEU A 67 -3.50 0.31 13.80
C LEU A 67 -3.39 1.10 15.12
N GLU A 68 -3.43 0.41 16.27
CA GLU A 68 -3.33 1.07 17.59
C GLU A 68 -1.98 1.78 17.78
N ILE A 69 -0.88 1.14 17.37
CA ILE A 69 0.47 1.72 17.46
C ILE A 69 0.58 2.88 16.48
N SER A 70 0.05 2.72 15.27
CA SER A 70 0.06 3.76 14.25
C SER A 70 -0.66 5.03 14.71
N ARG A 71 -1.83 4.91 15.35
CA ARG A 71 -2.53 6.07 15.93
C ARG A 71 -1.68 6.83 16.95
N ALA A 72 -1.01 6.11 17.86
CA ALA A 72 -0.12 6.73 18.85
C ALA A 72 1.11 7.39 18.18
N THR A 73 1.68 6.74 17.17
CA THR A 73 2.79 7.27 16.38
C THR A 73 2.38 8.56 15.65
N LEU A 74 1.21 8.57 15.01
CA LEU A 74 0.68 9.73 14.29
C LEU A 74 0.44 10.92 15.23
N ALA A 75 -0.16 10.68 16.42
CA ALA A 75 -0.36 11.72 17.42
C ALA A 75 0.99 12.32 17.88
N HIS A 76 2.01 11.47 18.10
CA HIS A 76 3.36 11.93 18.45
C HIS A 76 3.97 12.77 17.30
N CYS A 77 3.93 12.28 16.06
CA CYS A 77 4.47 12.97 14.89
C CYS A 77 3.83 14.36 14.71
N ALA A 78 2.49 14.43 14.75
CA ALA A 78 1.76 15.70 14.62
C ALA A 78 2.16 16.70 15.71
N SER A 79 2.29 16.25 16.96
CA SER A 79 2.69 17.12 18.09
C SER A 79 4.12 17.60 18.02
N ALA A 80 5.02 16.78 17.46
CA ALA A 80 6.44 17.06 17.35
C ALA A 80 6.84 17.80 16.04
N GLY A 81 5.91 18.01 15.11
CA GLY A 81 6.20 18.61 13.80
C GLY A 81 6.88 17.65 12.82
N ILE A 82 6.82 16.36 13.07
CA ILE A 82 7.43 15.31 12.24
C ILE A 82 6.42 14.84 11.18
N HIS A 83 6.83 14.77 9.93
CA HIS A 83 5.98 14.21 8.87
C HIS A 83 5.81 12.70 9.03
N ALA A 84 4.71 12.13 8.49
CA ALA A 84 4.44 10.71 8.59
C ALA A 84 4.12 10.07 7.22
N VAL A 85 4.71 8.89 6.96
CA VAL A 85 4.38 8.02 5.83
C VAL A 85 3.91 6.68 6.38
N VAL A 86 2.65 6.32 6.17
CA VAL A 86 1.97 5.21 6.84
C VAL A 86 1.52 4.15 5.85
N GLY A 87 2.05 2.94 6.04
CA GLY A 87 1.64 1.75 5.31
C GLY A 87 0.85 0.75 6.18
N THR A 88 0.55 1.12 7.40
CA THR A 88 -0.38 0.39 8.26
C THR A 88 -1.79 0.43 7.65
N THR A 89 -2.47 -0.69 7.67
CA THR A 89 -3.83 -0.84 7.11
C THR A 89 -4.87 -1.00 8.22
N GLY A 90 -6.16 -0.87 7.87
CA GLY A 90 -7.26 -1.06 8.81
C GLY A 90 -7.84 0.24 9.36
N PHE A 91 -7.41 1.40 8.89
CA PHE A 91 -8.06 2.68 9.20
C PHE A 91 -9.50 2.68 8.67
N THR A 92 -10.44 3.03 9.52
CA THR A 92 -11.83 3.35 9.17
C THR A 92 -11.94 4.80 8.68
N GLU A 93 -13.11 5.21 8.17
CA GLU A 93 -13.36 6.62 7.82
C GLU A 93 -13.20 7.52 9.06
N ASP A 94 -13.76 7.13 10.21
CA ASP A 94 -13.58 7.87 11.46
C ASP A 94 -12.11 8.02 11.86
N ASP A 95 -11.30 6.97 11.68
CA ASP A 95 -9.86 7.04 11.92
C ASP A 95 -9.15 8.04 11.01
N LEU A 96 -9.55 8.11 9.75
CA LEU A 96 -8.96 9.03 8.78
C LEU A 96 -9.36 10.48 9.09
N ASP A 97 -10.58 10.70 9.59
CA ASP A 97 -11.05 12.01 10.07
C ASP A 97 -10.25 12.46 11.30
N ASP A 98 -10.05 11.56 12.29
CA ASP A 98 -9.20 11.82 13.45
C ASP A 98 -7.77 12.19 13.03
N VAL A 99 -7.18 11.48 12.04
CA VAL A 99 -5.86 11.81 11.53
C VAL A 99 -5.85 13.15 10.81
N ALA A 100 -6.90 13.50 10.07
CA ALA A 100 -7.01 14.80 9.41
C ALA A 100 -7.03 15.96 10.40
N GLU A 101 -7.64 15.75 11.60
CA GLU A 101 -7.60 16.73 12.68
C GLU A 101 -6.21 16.92 13.29
N LEU A 102 -5.37 15.88 13.27
CA LEU A 102 -3.97 15.97 13.74
C LEU A 102 -3.05 16.70 12.76
N PHE A 103 -3.22 16.47 11.46
CA PHE A 103 -2.36 17.01 10.39
C PHE A 103 -3.07 18.13 9.61
N VAL A 104 -3.42 19.22 10.32
CA VAL A 104 -4.11 20.36 9.71
C VAL A 104 -3.17 21.14 8.80
N PRO A 105 -3.56 21.42 7.53
CA PRO A 105 -2.77 22.25 6.64
C PRO A 105 -2.44 23.63 7.23
N GLY A 106 -1.16 24.00 7.24
CA GLY A 106 -0.72 25.29 7.79
C GLY A 106 -0.72 25.37 9.32
N SER A 107 -0.81 24.22 10.01
CA SER A 107 -0.62 24.17 11.47
C SER A 107 0.75 24.69 11.88
N VAL A 108 0.87 25.18 13.14
CA VAL A 108 2.12 25.75 13.70
C VAL A 108 3.28 24.75 13.58
N ASN A 109 3.02 23.47 13.73
CA ASN A 109 4.01 22.42 13.68
C ASN A 109 4.37 21.98 12.24
N GLY A 110 3.54 22.32 11.23
CA GLY A 110 3.83 22.08 9.82
C GLY A 110 3.90 20.61 9.39
N ALA A 111 3.50 19.66 10.25
CA ALA A 111 3.56 18.23 9.93
C ALA A 111 2.51 17.85 8.87
N ASN A 112 2.86 16.92 8.00
CA ASN A 112 1.99 16.37 6.97
C ASN A 112 2.02 14.84 7.04
N CYS A 113 0.99 14.19 6.47
CA CYS A 113 0.86 12.74 6.50
C CYS A 113 0.48 12.16 5.13
N ILE A 114 1.10 11.06 4.76
CA ILE A 114 0.67 10.23 3.62
C ILE A 114 0.30 8.85 4.16
N ILE A 115 -0.95 8.43 3.94
CA ILE A 115 -1.44 7.09 4.31
C ILE A 115 -1.76 6.34 3.03
N ALA A 116 -1.09 5.20 2.79
CA ALA A 116 -1.37 4.39 1.63
C ALA A 116 -1.47 2.90 2.00
N ALA A 117 -2.54 2.27 1.55
CA ALA A 117 -2.71 0.82 1.74
C ALA A 117 -1.81 -0.01 0.84
N ASN A 118 -1.22 0.60 -0.18
CA ASN A 118 -0.28 -0.05 -1.10
C ASN A 118 0.75 0.96 -1.63
N PHE A 119 2.02 0.66 -1.44
CA PHE A 119 3.15 1.45 -1.94
C PHE A 119 3.80 0.83 -3.18
N ALA A 120 3.31 -0.31 -3.69
CA ALA A 120 3.82 -0.89 -4.93
C ALA A 120 3.32 -0.07 -6.12
N ILE A 121 4.17 0.79 -6.68
CA ILE A 121 3.84 1.68 -7.80
C ILE A 121 3.18 0.92 -8.95
N GLY A 122 3.74 -0.24 -9.32
CA GLY A 122 3.17 -1.08 -10.39
C GLY A 122 1.76 -1.59 -10.08
N ALA A 123 1.44 -1.91 -8.81
CA ALA A 123 0.09 -2.31 -8.43
C ALA A 123 -0.89 -1.13 -8.51
N VAL A 124 -0.48 0.06 -8.09
CA VAL A 124 -1.28 1.28 -8.19
C VAL A 124 -1.55 1.65 -9.65
N LEU A 125 -0.52 1.61 -10.50
CA LEU A 125 -0.66 1.82 -11.94
C LEU A 125 -1.59 0.78 -12.59
N MET A 126 -1.43 -0.51 -12.24
CA MET A 126 -2.32 -1.58 -12.72
C MET A 126 -3.79 -1.29 -12.36
N MET A 127 -4.09 -0.92 -11.12
CA MET A 127 -5.45 -0.57 -10.69
C MET A 127 -6.00 0.61 -11.50
N ARG A 128 -5.19 1.65 -11.68
CA ARG A 128 -5.58 2.84 -12.46
C ARG A 128 -5.83 2.53 -13.92
N PHE A 129 -4.93 1.79 -14.56
CA PHE A 129 -5.08 1.39 -15.96
C PHE A 129 -6.30 0.47 -16.16
N ALA A 130 -6.56 -0.42 -15.20
CA ALA A 130 -7.76 -1.25 -15.22
C ALA A 130 -9.05 -0.42 -15.14
N ALA A 131 -9.11 0.57 -14.26
CA ALA A 131 -10.23 1.50 -14.17
C ALA A 131 -10.42 2.29 -15.48
N MET A 132 -9.34 2.80 -16.09
CA MET A 132 -9.38 3.53 -17.38
C MET A 132 -9.85 2.65 -18.54
N ALA A 133 -9.50 1.35 -18.54
CA ALA A 133 -9.89 0.41 -19.58
C ALA A 133 -11.33 -0.07 -19.44
N ALA A 134 -11.84 -0.20 -18.21
CA ALA A 134 -13.13 -0.83 -17.90
C ALA A 134 -14.34 -0.32 -18.72
N PRO A 135 -14.51 0.99 -19.03
CA PRO A 135 -15.63 1.45 -19.84
C PRO A 135 -15.64 0.98 -21.29
N TRP A 136 -14.52 0.50 -21.81
CA TRP A 136 -14.32 0.20 -23.23
C TRP A 136 -14.46 -1.28 -23.58
N PHE A 137 -14.61 -2.14 -22.56
CA PHE A 137 -14.71 -3.59 -22.75
C PHE A 137 -16.06 -4.13 -22.27
N ASP A 138 -16.47 -5.26 -22.84
CA ASP A 138 -17.80 -5.85 -22.58
C ASP A 138 -17.78 -6.80 -21.38
N SER A 139 -16.61 -7.36 -21.03
CA SER A 139 -16.43 -8.25 -19.88
C SER A 139 -15.06 -8.07 -19.23
N ALA A 140 -14.96 -8.41 -17.96
CA ALA A 140 -13.68 -8.45 -17.24
C ALA A 140 -13.68 -9.54 -16.16
N GLU A 141 -12.49 -10.12 -15.93
CA GLU A 141 -12.22 -11.02 -14.82
C GLU A 141 -10.90 -10.63 -14.14
N ILE A 142 -10.76 -10.93 -12.86
CA ILE A 142 -9.53 -10.69 -12.09
C ILE A 142 -9.02 -12.01 -11.55
N ILE A 143 -7.72 -12.29 -11.75
CA ILE A 143 -6.99 -13.41 -11.16
C ILE A 143 -5.93 -12.85 -10.23
N GLU A 144 -6.04 -13.12 -8.92
CA GLU A 144 -5.01 -12.75 -7.96
C GLU A 144 -4.29 -14.00 -7.45
N LEU A 145 -2.97 -13.90 -7.28
CA LEU A 145 -2.14 -15.05 -6.92
C LEU A 145 -1.23 -14.63 -5.76
N HIS A 146 -1.28 -15.37 -4.67
CA HIS A 146 -0.48 -15.10 -3.47
C HIS A 146 0.11 -16.38 -2.88
N HIS A 147 1.04 -16.19 -1.94
CA HIS A 147 1.61 -17.28 -1.15
C HIS A 147 0.51 -18.01 -0.36
N GLU A 148 0.73 -19.27 -0.05
CA GLU A 148 -0.24 -20.17 0.61
C GLU A 148 -0.69 -19.68 2.00
N ALA A 149 0.13 -18.89 2.69
CA ALA A 149 -0.18 -18.38 4.02
C ALA A 149 -1.08 -17.12 4.04
N LYS A 150 -1.49 -16.59 2.87
CA LYS A 150 -2.43 -15.47 2.82
C LYS A 150 -3.84 -15.93 3.21
N ARG A 151 -4.39 -15.32 4.27
CA ARG A 151 -5.63 -15.78 4.92
C ARG A 151 -6.90 -15.31 4.24
N ASP A 152 -6.89 -14.09 3.69
CA ASP A 152 -8.03 -13.49 2.98
C ASP A 152 -8.03 -13.92 1.51
N ALA A 153 -9.23 -14.06 0.93
CA ALA A 153 -9.49 -14.28 -0.49
C ALA A 153 -10.88 -13.69 -0.86
N PRO A 154 -10.97 -12.85 -1.90
CA PRO A 154 -9.86 -12.27 -2.66
C PRO A 154 -9.02 -11.26 -1.85
N SER A 155 -7.87 -10.84 -2.39
CA SER A 155 -7.02 -9.82 -1.76
C SER A 155 -7.71 -8.44 -1.76
N GLY A 156 -7.38 -7.61 -0.76
CA GLY A 156 -7.92 -6.24 -0.70
C GLY A 156 -7.57 -5.40 -1.93
N THR A 157 -6.38 -5.59 -2.53
CA THR A 157 -6.01 -4.93 -3.80
C THR A 157 -6.93 -5.34 -4.94
N SER A 158 -7.28 -6.62 -5.02
CA SER A 158 -8.17 -7.11 -6.08
C SER A 158 -9.61 -6.60 -5.93
N LEU A 159 -10.10 -6.53 -4.68
CA LEU A 159 -11.41 -5.92 -4.40
C LEU A 159 -11.44 -4.45 -4.82
N ARG A 160 -10.45 -3.66 -4.40
CA ARG A 160 -10.34 -2.25 -4.79
C ARG A 160 -10.19 -2.06 -6.30
N THR A 161 -9.47 -2.96 -6.99
CA THR A 161 -9.40 -2.94 -8.45
C THR A 161 -10.79 -3.10 -9.06
N ALA A 162 -11.56 -4.08 -8.60
CA ALA A 162 -12.92 -4.33 -9.11
C ALA A 162 -13.87 -3.15 -8.79
N GLU A 163 -13.79 -2.57 -7.60
CA GLU A 163 -14.55 -1.38 -7.19
C GLU A 163 -14.24 -0.19 -8.12
N GLY A 164 -12.96 0.14 -8.30
CA GLY A 164 -12.54 1.23 -9.17
C GLY A 164 -12.92 1.03 -10.65
N MET A 165 -12.89 -0.22 -11.14
CA MET A 165 -13.39 -0.56 -12.47
C MET A 165 -14.90 -0.35 -12.59
N ALA A 166 -15.69 -0.77 -11.57
CA ALA A 166 -17.13 -0.60 -11.53
C ALA A 166 -17.52 0.89 -11.47
N GLU A 167 -16.85 1.67 -10.64
CA GLU A 167 -17.03 3.11 -10.53
C GLU A 167 -16.72 3.83 -11.85
N ALA A 168 -15.61 3.50 -12.50
CA ALA A 168 -15.22 4.08 -13.78
C ALA A 168 -16.26 3.80 -14.89
N ARG A 169 -16.85 2.60 -14.90
CA ARG A 169 -17.96 2.28 -15.81
C ARG A 169 -19.20 3.12 -15.52
N ALA A 170 -19.58 3.22 -14.25
CA ALA A 170 -20.73 4.02 -13.84
C ALA A 170 -20.57 5.51 -14.20
N HIS A 171 -19.40 6.09 -13.94
CA HIS A 171 -19.09 7.47 -14.34
C HIS A 171 -19.12 7.70 -15.86
N ALA A 172 -18.79 6.67 -16.65
CA ALA A 172 -18.89 6.71 -18.11
C ALA A 172 -20.30 6.41 -18.64
N GLY A 173 -21.31 6.26 -17.77
CA GLY A 173 -22.67 5.95 -18.16
C GLY A 173 -22.86 4.53 -18.70
N ARG A 174 -21.97 3.60 -18.32
CA ARG A 174 -22.02 2.18 -18.70
C ARG A 174 -22.62 1.37 -17.57
N ASP A 175 -23.42 0.38 -17.91
CA ASP A 175 -23.92 -0.60 -16.96
C ASP A 175 -22.80 -1.45 -16.36
N ALA A 176 -23.06 -2.14 -15.26
CA ALA A 176 -22.18 -3.18 -14.73
C ALA A 176 -21.85 -4.22 -15.83
N PHE A 177 -20.76 -4.95 -15.66
CA PHE A 177 -20.44 -6.03 -16.58
C PHE A 177 -21.57 -7.08 -16.57
N PRO A 178 -21.86 -7.71 -17.72
CA PRO A 178 -22.98 -8.65 -17.83
C PRO A 178 -22.79 -9.83 -16.87
N PRO A 179 -23.88 -10.46 -16.44
CA PRO A 179 -23.81 -11.66 -15.60
C PRO A 179 -23.07 -12.78 -16.32
N ASP A 180 -22.53 -13.72 -15.54
CA ASP A 180 -21.86 -14.90 -16.05
C ASP A 180 -22.79 -15.71 -16.98
N ALA A 181 -22.36 -15.89 -18.21
CA ALA A 181 -23.10 -16.63 -19.23
C ALA A 181 -22.99 -18.17 -19.10
N THR A 182 -22.23 -18.67 -18.12
CA THR A 182 -22.03 -20.10 -17.91
C THR A 182 -23.36 -20.75 -17.50
N SER A 183 -23.91 -21.62 -18.36
CA SER A 183 -25.18 -22.32 -18.14
C SER A 183 -25.03 -23.66 -17.41
N THR A 184 -23.82 -24.23 -17.40
CA THR A 184 -23.54 -25.52 -16.76
C THR A 184 -22.24 -25.44 -15.95
N VAL A 185 -22.33 -25.50 -14.63
CA VAL A 185 -21.20 -25.56 -13.72
C VAL A 185 -20.90 -27.03 -13.39
N VAL A 186 -19.83 -27.56 -13.96
CA VAL A 186 -19.43 -28.97 -13.77
C VAL A 186 -18.74 -29.17 -12.41
N LEU A 187 -17.99 -28.14 -11.95
CA LEU A 187 -17.31 -28.13 -10.67
C LEU A 187 -17.66 -26.83 -9.94
N GLU A 188 -18.20 -26.93 -8.73
CA GLU A 188 -18.52 -25.77 -7.90
C GLU A 188 -17.29 -24.88 -7.70
N GLY A 189 -17.48 -23.57 -7.80
CA GLY A 189 -16.40 -22.58 -7.68
C GLY A 189 -15.54 -22.40 -8.94
N ALA A 190 -15.71 -23.19 -9.99
CA ALA A 190 -14.90 -23.12 -11.22
C ALA A 190 -14.94 -21.73 -11.90
N ARG A 191 -16.04 -20.96 -11.70
CA ARG A 191 -16.21 -19.61 -12.23
C ARG A 191 -15.78 -18.50 -11.25
N GLY A 192 -15.05 -18.84 -10.18
CA GLY A 192 -14.64 -17.88 -9.16
C GLY A 192 -15.81 -17.23 -8.43
N GLY A 193 -15.52 -16.21 -7.62
CA GLY A 193 -16.48 -15.41 -6.88
C GLY A 193 -17.07 -14.27 -7.71
N ALA A 194 -18.33 -13.88 -7.41
CA ALA A 194 -18.91 -12.66 -7.96
C ALA A 194 -18.40 -11.45 -7.16
N GLY A 195 -17.66 -10.57 -7.80
CA GLY A 195 -17.13 -9.34 -7.23
C GLY A 195 -17.95 -8.10 -7.61
N PRO A 196 -17.48 -6.91 -7.18
CA PRO A 196 -18.07 -5.63 -7.53
C PRO A 196 -18.26 -5.47 -9.06
N GLY A 197 -19.34 -4.81 -9.47
CA GLY A 197 -19.58 -4.48 -10.88
C GLY A 197 -19.81 -5.70 -11.80
N GLY A 198 -20.07 -6.90 -11.27
CA GLY A 198 -20.24 -8.12 -12.07
C GLY A 198 -18.93 -8.81 -12.47
N ILE A 199 -17.78 -8.32 -11.97
CA ILE A 199 -16.46 -8.87 -12.29
C ILE A 199 -16.25 -10.20 -11.58
N ARG A 200 -15.84 -11.24 -12.30
CA ARG A 200 -15.45 -12.53 -11.71
C ARG A 200 -14.05 -12.44 -11.12
N MET A 201 -13.89 -12.97 -9.91
CA MET A 201 -12.64 -12.92 -9.17
C MET A 201 -12.17 -14.32 -8.83
N HIS A 202 -10.89 -14.59 -9.11
CA HIS A 202 -10.24 -15.88 -8.89
C HIS A 202 -9.04 -15.68 -7.97
N SER A 203 -8.92 -16.53 -6.95
CA SER A 203 -7.82 -16.47 -5.97
C SER A 203 -6.99 -17.73 -6.03
N VAL A 204 -5.69 -17.56 -6.31
CA VAL A 204 -4.70 -18.66 -6.32
C VAL A 204 -3.81 -18.55 -5.08
N ARG A 205 -3.57 -19.69 -4.41
CA ARG A 205 -2.68 -19.81 -3.24
C ARG A 205 -1.70 -20.94 -3.48
N LEU A 206 -0.40 -20.60 -3.68
CA LEU A 206 0.65 -21.59 -3.96
C LEU A 206 1.96 -21.19 -3.27
N PRO A 207 2.78 -22.18 -2.82
CA PRO A 207 4.15 -21.93 -2.42
C PRO A 207 4.96 -21.27 -3.56
N GLY A 208 5.84 -20.34 -3.22
CA GLY A 208 6.69 -19.65 -4.19
C GLY A 208 6.08 -18.40 -4.81
N LEU A 209 4.77 -18.19 -4.70
CA LEU A 209 4.13 -16.93 -5.07
C LEU A 209 4.34 -15.88 -3.95
N VAL A 210 4.31 -14.61 -4.33
CA VAL A 210 4.36 -13.48 -3.38
C VAL A 210 3.04 -12.70 -3.46
N ALA A 211 2.88 -11.82 -4.44
CA ALA A 211 1.67 -11.07 -4.69
C ALA A 211 1.59 -10.68 -6.18
N HIS A 212 0.62 -11.20 -6.86
CA HIS A 212 0.45 -11.01 -8.31
C HIS A 212 -1.02 -10.78 -8.61
N GLN A 213 -1.32 -10.01 -9.66
CA GLN A 213 -2.68 -9.82 -10.14
C GLN A 213 -2.70 -9.62 -11.64
N GLU A 214 -3.65 -10.30 -12.29
CA GLU A 214 -4.03 -10.09 -13.69
C GLU A 214 -5.45 -9.55 -13.75
N VAL A 215 -5.67 -8.54 -14.58
CA VAL A 215 -6.98 -8.05 -14.99
C VAL A 215 -7.16 -8.38 -16.46
N LEU A 216 -8.13 -9.22 -16.75
CA LEU A 216 -8.46 -9.68 -18.09
C LEU A 216 -9.68 -8.94 -18.59
N PHE A 217 -9.61 -8.34 -19.77
CA PHE A 217 -10.72 -7.70 -20.44
C PHE A 217 -11.02 -8.39 -21.75
N GLY A 218 -12.31 -8.51 -22.08
CA GLY A 218 -12.79 -9.10 -23.31
C GLY A 218 -13.82 -8.24 -24.03
N ALA A 219 -13.71 -8.19 -25.36
CA ALA A 219 -14.70 -7.67 -26.29
C ALA A 219 -14.63 -8.46 -27.60
N PRO A 220 -15.65 -8.40 -28.49
CA PRO A 220 -15.63 -9.12 -29.76
C PRO A 220 -14.34 -8.83 -30.57
N GLY A 221 -13.56 -9.88 -30.83
CA GLY A 221 -12.35 -9.81 -31.65
C GLY A 221 -11.11 -9.27 -30.94
N GLN A 222 -11.17 -8.91 -29.64
CA GLN A 222 -10.02 -8.39 -28.90
C GLN A 222 -10.06 -8.75 -27.41
N GLY A 223 -8.88 -8.74 -26.80
CA GLY A 223 -8.70 -8.81 -25.35
C GLY A 223 -7.57 -7.89 -24.91
N LEU A 224 -7.60 -7.49 -23.64
CA LEU A 224 -6.52 -6.76 -23.00
C LEU A 224 -6.21 -7.43 -21.66
N THR A 225 -4.93 -7.66 -21.38
CA THR A 225 -4.47 -8.13 -20.08
C THR A 225 -3.56 -7.10 -19.46
N ILE A 226 -3.83 -6.73 -18.22
CA ILE A 226 -2.96 -5.89 -17.41
C ILE A 226 -2.48 -6.73 -16.24
N ARG A 227 -1.16 -6.86 -16.07
CA ARG A 227 -0.58 -7.69 -15.02
C ARG A 227 0.46 -6.91 -14.21
N HIS A 228 0.45 -7.14 -12.91
CA HIS A 228 1.49 -6.71 -11.99
C HIS A 228 1.99 -7.89 -11.16
N ASP A 229 3.31 -7.98 -10.98
CA ASP A 229 3.99 -9.01 -10.20
C ASP A 229 4.90 -8.37 -9.16
N SER A 230 4.65 -8.67 -7.87
CA SER A 230 5.58 -8.41 -6.78
C SER A 230 6.34 -9.69 -6.46
N TYR A 231 7.65 -9.69 -6.67
CA TYR A 231 8.51 -10.85 -6.42
C TYR A 231 9.10 -10.87 -5.00
N ASN A 232 9.13 -9.73 -4.33
CA ASN A 232 9.55 -9.59 -2.93
C ASN A 232 9.05 -8.26 -2.35
N ARG A 233 9.34 -8.00 -1.07
CA ARG A 233 8.91 -6.76 -0.38
C ARG A 233 9.61 -5.49 -0.88
N GLY A 234 10.72 -5.59 -1.63
CA GLY A 234 11.35 -4.45 -2.28
C GLY A 234 10.44 -3.73 -3.27
N SER A 235 9.42 -4.42 -3.82
CA SER A 235 8.44 -3.80 -4.73
C SER A 235 7.66 -2.62 -4.15
N PHE A 236 7.63 -2.47 -2.82
CA PHE A 236 6.98 -1.35 -2.12
C PHE A 236 7.92 -0.16 -1.92
N MET A 237 9.24 -0.37 -2.01
CA MET A 237 10.22 0.59 -1.51
C MET A 237 10.31 1.85 -2.35
N ASP A 238 10.20 1.77 -3.66
CA ASP A 238 10.20 2.96 -4.53
C ASP A 238 9.01 3.88 -4.21
N GLY A 239 7.84 3.31 -3.92
CA GLY A 239 6.68 4.10 -3.50
C GLY A 239 6.82 4.67 -2.08
N VAL A 240 7.48 3.95 -1.17
CA VAL A 240 7.81 4.48 0.17
C VAL A 240 8.76 5.65 0.06
N VAL A 241 9.85 5.52 -0.72
CA VAL A 241 10.81 6.61 -0.95
C VAL A 241 10.13 7.80 -1.60
N LEU A 242 9.32 7.59 -2.63
CA LEU A 242 8.54 8.65 -3.27
C LEU A 242 7.67 9.41 -2.25
N ALA A 243 7.01 8.68 -1.33
CA ALA A 243 6.18 9.30 -0.30
C ALA A 243 7.02 10.07 0.73
N VAL A 244 8.17 9.52 1.16
CA VAL A 244 9.10 10.21 2.07
C VAL A 244 9.60 11.51 1.47
N GLU A 245 10.01 11.49 0.20
CA GLU A 245 10.49 12.70 -0.51
C GLU A 245 9.36 13.73 -0.76
N ALA A 246 8.11 13.27 -0.91
CA ALA A 246 6.97 14.13 -1.24
C ALA A 246 6.24 14.72 -0.02
N VAL A 247 6.18 14.01 1.11
CA VAL A 247 5.34 14.37 2.26
C VAL A 247 5.59 15.78 2.80
N PRO A 248 6.84 16.33 2.84
CA PRO A 248 7.04 17.70 3.32
C PRO A 248 6.30 18.77 2.49
N SER A 249 6.07 18.50 1.20
CA SER A 249 5.41 19.41 0.27
C SER A 249 3.91 19.15 0.06
N ARG A 250 3.30 18.25 0.83
CA ARG A 250 1.89 17.82 0.71
C ARG A 250 1.08 18.22 1.95
N PRO A 251 0.55 19.44 2.04
CA PRO A 251 -0.10 19.92 3.24
C PRO A 251 -1.27 19.04 3.69
N GLY A 252 -1.29 18.71 5.00
CA GLY A 252 -2.33 17.90 5.61
C GLY A 252 -2.18 16.41 5.38
N VAL A 253 -3.28 15.72 5.10
CA VAL A 253 -3.32 14.27 4.86
C VAL A 253 -3.50 13.99 3.37
N THR A 254 -2.64 13.15 2.82
CA THR A 254 -2.76 12.60 1.47
C THR A 254 -3.08 11.12 1.56
N LEU A 255 -4.17 10.67 0.93
CA LEU A 255 -4.56 9.26 0.88
C LEU A 255 -4.11 8.63 -0.44
N GLY A 256 -3.42 7.49 -0.33
CA GLY A 256 -2.82 6.80 -1.48
C GLY A 256 -1.54 7.45 -1.99
N ILE A 257 -0.88 6.78 -2.93
CA ILE A 257 0.29 7.32 -3.64
C ILE A 257 -0.05 7.80 -5.06
N GLU A 258 -1.30 7.64 -5.50
CA GLU A 258 -1.80 8.07 -6.79
C GLU A 258 -1.55 9.57 -7.05
N PRO A 259 -1.82 10.48 -6.09
CA PRO A 259 -1.55 11.91 -6.26
C PRO A 259 -0.06 12.22 -6.43
N LEU A 260 0.83 11.35 -5.95
CA LEU A 260 2.29 11.51 -6.10
C LEU A 260 2.75 11.10 -7.51
N LEU A 261 2.01 10.21 -8.15
CA LEU A 261 2.26 9.74 -9.52
C LEU A 261 1.62 10.65 -10.58
N GLY A 262 0.79 11.61 -10.16
CA GLY A 262 0.06 12.50 -11.06
C GLY A 262 -1.08 11.82 -11.82
N ILE A 263 -1.70 10.78 -11.23
CA ILE A 263 -2.75 9.96 -11.85
C ILE A 263 -4.02 9.89 -11.00
#